data_1f848d415ef1d9ef6b2a6038073893d1
#
_entry.id   1f848d415ef1d9ef6b2a6038073893d1
#
_cell.length_a   1.000
_cell.length_b   1.000
_cell.length_c   1.000
_cell.angle_alpha   90.00
_cell.angle_beta   90.00
_cell.angle_gamma   90.00
#
_symmetry.space_group_name_H-M   'P 1'
#
loop_
_entity.id
_entity.type
_entity.pdbx_description
1 polymer ?
#
loop_
_entity_poly.entity_id
_entity_poly.type
_entity_poly.pdbx_seq_one_letter_code
_entity_poly.pdbx_strand_id
1 'polypeptide(L)'
;HLCLQKSKQQMTKKAADVQWFDNPCHLGEDAEAIIERAHLVGVTKMITVGTDLAESKVAIQIAENFENVWATAGIHPHEATHGTQGLKELLDSPQVVAVGEAGLDFYYDHSPRNEQKEVFKQQIELANKKSMPLVIHTREAWDETFSLLDAEGTPEHTVFHCFTGGPIELESCLSRNASVSFSGIATFSTASEVRAAIEECPLEKLLLETDSPYLAPVPLRGQINEPANIIHTGRLIAEIKSLTEQEVATATTQNAER
;
A
#
# COMPACT_ATOMS: atom_id res chain seq x y z
N HIS A 1 -13.99 -18.04 -33.77
CA HIS A 1 -14.71 -17.23 -32.78
C HIS A 1 -15.01 -18.01 -31.47
N LEU A 2 -15.49 -19.25 -31.53
CA LEU A 2 -15.79 -20.09 -30.34
C LEU A 2 -14.55 -20.46 -29.52
N CYS A 3 -13.39 -20.62 -30.15
CA CYS A 3 -12.14 -21.00 -29.46
C CYS A 3 -11.57 -19.81 -28.66
N LEU A 4 -11.68 -18.58 -29.18
CA LEU A 4 -11.28 -17.36 -28.53
C LEU A 4 -12.21 -16.97 -27.37
N GLN A 5 -13.50 -17.28 -27.47
CA GLN A 5 -14.44 -17.07 -26.37
C GLN A 5 -14.23 -18.07 -25.22
N LYS A 6 -13.93 -19.34 -25.54
CA LYS A 6 -13.61 -20.35 -24.51
C LYS A 6 -12.29 -20.06 -23.78
N SER A 7 -11.27 -19.54 -24.49
CA SER A 7 -10.00 -19.13 -23.85
C SER A 7 -10.17 -17.92 -22.94
N LYS A 8 -10.97 -16.92 -23.36
CA LYS A 8 -11.31 -15.76 -22.51
C LYS A 8 -12.14 -16.16 -21.28
N GLN A 9 -13.13 -17.05 -21.43
CA GLN A 9 -13.91 -17.56 -20.31
C GLN A 9 -13.10 -18.46 -19.37
N GLN A 10 -12.12 -19.21 -19.88
CA GLN A 10 -11.21 -19.99 -19.04
C GLN A 10 -10.20 -19.11 -18.31
N MET A 11 -9.71 -18.03 -18.93
CA MET A 11 -8.83 -17.05 -18.28
C MET A 11 -9.55 -16.27 -17.18
N THR A 12 -10.80 -15.82 -17.42
CA THR A 12 -11.62 -15.14 -16.40
C THR A 12 -12.01 -16.07 -15.25
N LYS A 13 -12.29 -17.35 -15.50
CA LYS A 13 -12.60 -18.33 -14.46
C LYS A 13 -11.38 -18.67 -13.59
N LYS A 14 -10.17 -18.68 -14.17
CA LYS A 14 -8.93 -18.98 -13.45
C LYS A 14 -8.47 -17.77 -12.62
N ALA A 15 -8.73 -16.54 -13.06
CA ALA A 15 -8.45 -15.33 -12.28
C ALA A 15 -9.40 -15.18 -11.08
N ALA A 16 -10.64 -15.66 -11.16
CA ALA A 16 -11.60 -15.66 -10.06
C ALA A 16 -11.27 -16.65 -8.94
N ASP A 17 -10.37 -17.60 -9.18
CA ASP A 17 -9.95 -18.58 -8.16
C ASP A 17 -8.84 -18.03 -7.24
N VAL A 18 -8.10 -16.99 -7.67
CA VAL A 18 -7.04 -16.34 -6.88
C VAL A 18 -7.64 -15.12 -6.17
N GLN A 19 -7.52 -15.07 -4.85
CA GLN A 19 -8.04 -13.97 -4.04
C GLN A 19 -6.91 -13.03 -3.64
N TRP A 20 -7.02 -11.77 -4.06
CA TRP A 20 -6.05 -10.71 -3.81
C TRP A 20 -6.53 -9.74 -2.73
N PHE A 21 -5.58 -9.16 -2.03
CA PHE A 21 -5.77 -8.05 -1.10
C PHE A 21 -4.96 -6.84 -1.61
N ASP A 22 -5.63 -5.73 -1.90
CA ASP A 22 -4.98 -4.47 -2.30
C ASP A 22 -4.69 -3.63 -1.05
N ASN A 23 -3.42 -3.46 -0.72
CA ASN A 23 -2.99 -2.83 0.52
C ASN A 23 -1.76 -1.92 0.30
N PRO A 24 -1.97 -0.61 0.02
CA PRO A 24 -3.21 0.15 -0.05
C PRO A 24 -3.64 0.60 -1.46
N CYS A 25 -4.80 1.28 -1.52
CA CYS A 25 -5.31 2.03 -2.67
C CYS A 25 -6.03 3.30 -2.21
N HIS A 26 -6.34 4.23 -3.12
CA HIS A 26 -7.17 5.41 -2.85
C HIS A 26 -8.53 5.25 -3.51
N LEU A 27 -9.56 5.02 -2.72
CA LEU A 27 -10.94 4.98 -3.18
C LEU A 27 -11.60 6.36 -2.97
N GLY A 28 -12.47 6.75 -3.90
CA GLY A 28 -13.16 8.04 -3.89
C GLY A 28 -14.63 7.91 -4.26
N GLU A 29 -15.17 8.92 -4.93
CA GLU A 29 -16.61 9.00 -5.27
C GLU A 29 -17.13 7.79 -6.08
N ASP A 30 -16.27 7.18 -6.91
CA ASP A 30 -16.60 6.01 -7.73
C ASP A 30 -16.28 4.67 -7.04
N ALA A 31 -16.13 4.65 -5.71
CA ALA A 31 -15.69 3.47 -4.94
C ALA A 31 -16.52 2.21 -5.26
N GLU A 32 -17.87 2.32 -5.33
CA GLU A 32 -18.74 1.17 -5.62
C GLU A 32 -18.39 0.51 -6.95
N ALA A 33 -18.30 1.29 -8.02
CA ALA A 33 -17.98 0.77 -9.35
C ALA A 33 -16.55 0.22 -9.45
N ILE A 34 -15.59 0.81 -8.73
CA ILE A 34 -14.19 0.34 -8.66
C ILE A 34 -14.13 -1.00 -7.91
N ILE A 35 -14.79 -1.10 -6.76
CA ILE A 35 -14.84 -2.32 -5.94
C ILE A 35 -15.52 -3.47 -6.71
N GLU A 36 -16.62 -3.18 -7.43
CA GLU A 36 -17.27 -4.18 -8.28
C GLU A 36 -16.34 -4.74 -9.35
N ARG A 37 -15.60 -3.87 -10.06
CA ARG A 37 -14.62 -4.32 -11.06
C ARG A 37 -13.47 -5.12 -10.44
N ALA A 38 -13.01 -4.72 -9.27
CA ALA A 38 -11.98 -5.42 -8.52
C ALA A 38 -12.42 -6.83 -8.12
N HIS A 39 -13.65 -6.98 -7.62
CA HIS A 39 -14.21 -8.29 -7.28
C HIS A 39 -14.30 -9.24 -8.48
N LEU A 40 -14.59 -8.73 -9.69
CA LEU A 40 -14.66 -9.56 -10.91
C LEU A 40 -13.34 -10.25 -11.25
N VAL A 41 -12.22 -9.73 -10.78
CA VAL A 41 -10.88 -10.30 -11.04
C VAL A 41 -10.25 -10.95 -9.80
N GLY A 42 -11.02 -11.05 -8.70
CA GLY A 42 -10.59 -11.75 -7.49
C GLY A 42 -9.96 -10.86 -6.42
N VAL A 43 -10.01 -9.52 -6.54
CA VAL A 43 -9.64 -8.63 -5.44
C VAL A 43 -10.79 -8.60 -4.45
N THR A 44 -10.62 -9.24 -3.29
CA THR A 44 -11.71 -9.44 -2.33
C THR A 44 -11.57 -8.59 -1.08
N LYS A 45 -10.42 -7.98 -0.87
CA LYS A 45 -10.09 -7.13 0.28
C LYS A 45 -9.32 -5.90 -0.17
N MET A 46 -9.56 -4.76 0.47
CA MET A 46 -8.89 -3.50 0.17
C MET A 46 -8.68 -2.67 1.44
N ILE A 47 -7.59 -1.91 1.46
CA ILE A 47 -7.39 -0.83 2.42
C ILE A 47 -7.38 0.48 1.63
N THR A 48 -8.31 1.39 1.96
CA THR A 48 -8.32 2.73 1.38
C THR A 48 -7.61 3.72 2.29
N VAL A 49 -6.77 4.57 1.69
CA VAL A 49 -5.82 5.43 2.42
C VAL A 49 -6.37 6.84 2.59
N GLY A 50 -6.24 7.38 3.81
CA GLY A 50 -6.39 8.80 4.07
C GLY A 50 -5.04 9.52 4.06
N THR A 51 -4.96 10.65 3.39
CA THR A 51 -3.73 11.47 3.23
C THR A 51 -3.76 12.76 4.05
N ASP A 52 -4.96 13.17 4.46
CA ASP A 52 -5.24 14.24 5.42
C ASP A 52 -6.51 13.92 6.22
N LEU A 53 -6.97 14.86 7.06
CA LEU A 53 -8.18 14.64 7.88
C LEU A 53 -9.46 14.52 7.05
N ALA A 54 -9.55 15.20 5.92
CA ALA A 54 -10.73 15.18 5.06
C ALA A 54 -10.79 13.86 4.28
N GLU A 55 -9.68 13.49 3.65
CA GLU A 55 -9.52 12.22 2.94
C GLU A 55 -9.66 11.02 3.88
N SER A 56 -9.10 11.10 5.11
CA SER A 56 -9.28 10.06 6.13
C SER A 56 -10.75 9.85 6.49
N LYS A 57 -11.55 10.92 6.59
CA LYS A 57 -13.01 10.80 6.83
C LYS A 57 -13.72 10.15 5.65
N VAL A 58 -13.34 10.48 4.42
CA VAL A 58 -13.88 9.84 3.21
C VAL A 58 -13.53 8.36 3.19
N ALA A 59 -12.28 8.01 3.47
CA ALA A 59 -11.83 6.62 3.54
C ALA A 59 -12.61 5.82 4.59
N ILE A 60 -12.82 6.38 5.78
CA ILE A 60 -13.65 5.78 6.85
C ILE A 60 -15.09 5.56 6.36
N GLN A 61 -15.72 6.56 5.74
CA GLN A 61 -17.10 6.45 5.22
C GLN A 61 -17.21 5.35 4.16
N ILE A 62 -16.22 5.22 3.28
CA ILE A 62 -16.19 4.12 2.30
C ILE A 62 -16.09 2.78 3.02
N ALA A 63 -15.17 2.64 3.97
CA ALA A 63 -15.00 1.41 4.74
C ALA A 63 -16.24 1.02 5.58
N GLU A 64 -17.05 2.00 6.01
CA GLU A 64 -18.34 1.74 6.68
C GLU A 64 -19.43 1.16 5.75
N ASN A 65 -19.33 1.45 4.45
CA ASN A 65 -20.34 1.06 3.47
C ASN A 65 -20.01 -0.23 2.72
N PHE A 66 -18.77 -0.69 2.75
CA PHE A 66 -18.33 -1.87 2.00
C PHE A 66 -17.65 -2.91 2.90
N GLU A 67 -18.20 -4.12 2.88
CA GLU A 67 -17.60 -5.27 3.56
C GLU A 67 -16.21 -5.58 2.97
N ASN A 68 -15.25 -5.96 3.82
CA ASN A 68 -13.86 -6.23 3.42
C ASN A 68 -13.10 -5.02 2.82
N VAL A 69 -13.55 -3.82 3.15
CA VAL A 69 -12.80 -2.57 2.93
C VAL A 69 -12.50 -1.95 4.28
N TRP A 70 -11.25 -1.62 4.53
CA TRP A 70 -10.78 -0.91 5.72
C TRP A 70 -10.15 0.40 5.33
N ALA A 71 -9.91 1.27 6.31
CA ALA A 71 -9.32 2.58 6.10
C ALA A 71 -8.01 2.73 6.87
N THR A 72 -7.14 3.60 6.39
CA THR A 72 -6.12 4.23 7.21
C THR A 72 -6.50 5.68 7.48
N ALA A 73 -5.94 6.27 8.54
CA ALA A 73 -6.05 7.69 8.78
C ALA A 73 -4.66 8.26 9.11
N GLY A 74 -4.28 9.31 8.41
CA GLY A 74 -2.94 9.90 8.53
C GLY A 74 -2.83 11.27 7.88
N ILE A 75 -1.64 11.83 7.99
CA ILE A 75 -1.25 13.09 7.35
C ILE A 75 -0.04 12.80 6.48
N HIS A 76 -0.27 12.78 5.18
CA HIS A 76 0.78 12.59 4.17
C HIS A 76 1.82 13.73 4.26
N PRO A 77 3.10 13.51 3.97
CA PRO A 77 4.12 14.56 4.01
C PRO A 77 3.77 15.81 3.19
N HIS A 78 3.00 15.69 2.11
CA HIS A 78 2.55 16.84 1.34
C HIS A 78 1.61 17.77 2.13
N GLU A 79 0.85 17.22 3.09
CA GLU A 79 -0.15 17.92 3.90
C GLU A 79 0.34 18.26 5.31
N ALA A 80 1.65 18.11 5.57
CA ALA A 80 2.24 18.27 6.91
C ALA A 80 2.01 19.67 7.52
N THR A 81 1.84 20.71 6.69
CA THR A 81 1.50 22.07 7.16
C THR A 81 0.18 22.15 7.92
N HIS A 82 -0.72 21.18 7.74
CA HIS A 82 -2.00 21.10 8.44
C HIS A 82 -1.88 20.52 9.85
N GLY A 83 -0.75 19.89 10.19
CA GLY A 83 -0.53 19.23 11.48
C GLY A 83 -1.44 18.02 11.71
N THR A 84 -1.35 17.45 12.92
CA THR A 84 -2.07 16.21 13.29
C THR A 84 -3.31 16.46 14.16
N GLN A 85 -3.72 17.71 14.38
CA GLN A 85 -4.85 18.02 15.26
C GLN A 85 -6.17 17.44 14.72
N GLY A 86 -6.80 16.51 15.45
CA GLY A 86 -8.01 15.80 15.04
C GLY A 86 -7.75 14.40 14.48
N LEU A 87 -6.48 14.04 14.21
CA LEU A 87 -6.16 12.71 13.71
C LEU A 87 -6.46 11.61 14.75
N LYS A 88 -6.16 11.89 16.03
CA LYS A 88 -6.35 10.94 17.11
C LYS A 88 -7.80 10.42 17.20
N GLU A 89 -8.76 11.30 16.99
CA GLU A 89 -10.19 10.99 17.02
C GLU A 89 -10.60 10.10 15.85
N LEU A 90 -10.00 10.29 14.67
CA LEU A 90 -10.25 9.43 13.50
C LEU A 90 -9.69 8.02 13.70
N LEU A 91 -8.57 7.90 14.40
CA LEU A 91 -7.95 6.61 14.73
C LEU A 91 -8.77 5.78 15.76
N ASP A 92 -9.84 6.33 16.34
CA ASP A 92 -10.76 5.60 17.21
C ASP A 92 -11.91 4.92 16.43
N SER A 93 -12.02 5.17 15.11
CA SER A 93 -13.00 4.48 14.25
C SER A 93 -12.65 3.00 14.11
N PRO A 94 -13.62 2.08 14.26
CA PRO A 94 -13.38 0.64 14.10
C PRO A 94 -13.01 0.23 12.68
N GLN A 95 -13.23 1.08 11.68
CA GLN A 95 -12.80 0.85 10.29
C GLN A 95 -11.34 1.21 10.05
N VAL A 96 -10.72 1.98 10.96
CA VAL A 96 -9.33 2.38 10.80
C VAL A 96 -8.40 1.31 11.36
N VAL A 97 -7.57 0.75 10.49
CA VAL A 97 -6.66 -0.36 10.81
C VAL A 97 -5.20 0.06 10.96
N ALA A 98 -4.84 1.28 10.53
CA ALA A 98 -3.46 1.76 10.64
C ALA A 98 -3.41 3.31 10.70
N VAL A 99 -2.32 3.82 11.27
CA VAL A 99 -1.91 5.21 11.11
C VAL A 99 -1.21 5.36 9.76
N GLY A 100 -1.67 6.25 8.93
CA GLY A 100 -1.10 6.47 7.59
C GLY A 100 -2.15 6.99 6.59
N GLU A 101 -1.66 7.52 5.52
CA GLU A 101 -0.29 7.52 5.02
C GLU A 101 0.52 8.60 5.75
N ALA A 102 1.68 8.24 6.26
CA ALA A 102 2.56 9.09 7.04
C ALA A 102 4.00 8.99 6.51
N GLY A 103 4.84 9.97 6.74
CA GLY A 103 6.25 9.84 6.34
C GLY A 103 6.88 11.10 5.79
N LEU A 104 7.82 10.93 4.83
CA LEU A 104 8.64 12.00 4.28
C LEU A 104 8.69 11.94 2.75
N ASP A 105 8.57 13.10 2.08
CA ASP A 105 8.77 13.25 0.65
C ASP A 105 9.69 14.47 0.40
N PHE A 106 10.96 14.19 0.09
CA PHE A 106 11.97 15.22 -0.20
C PHE A 106 12.16 15.42 -1.70
N TYR A 107 11.38 14.76 -2.52
CA TYR A 107 11.35 14.96 -3.96
C TYR A 107 10.43 16.13 -4.35
N TYR A 108 9.19 16.11 -3.84
CA TYR A 108 8.22 17.17 -4.17
C TYR A 108 8.31 18.36 -3.23
N ASP A 109 8.67 18.17 -1.95
CA ASP A 109 8.80 19.22 -0.95
C ASP A 109 7.56 20.15 -0.86
N HIS A 110 6.33 19.61 -1.01
CA HIS A 110 5.10 20.41 -0.95
C HIS A 110 4.88 21.04 0.42
N SER A 111 5.27 20.38 1.49
CA SER A 111 5.39 20.98 2.83
C SER A 111 6.86 21.12 3.21
N PRO A 112 7.23 22.10 4.03
CA PRO A 112 8.59 22.24 4.54
C PRO A 112 9.08 20.98 5.24
N ARG A 113 10.32 20.55 4.98
CA ARG A 113 10.87 19.29 5.53
C ARG A 113 10.82 19.21 7.05
N ASN A 114 11.00 20.33 7.76
CA ASN A 114 10.90 20.35 9.22
C ASN A 114 9.47 20.05 9.70
N GLU A 115 8.46 20.53 8.99
CA GLU A 115 7.06 20.23 9.29
C GLU A 115 6.73 18.78 8.97
N GLN A 116 7.21 18.26 7.84
CA GLN A 116 7.09 16.84 7.50
C GLN A 116 7.65 15.94 8.63
N LYS A 117 8.87 16.24 9.12
CA LYS A 117 9.52 15.49 10.21
C LYS A 117 8.73 15.54 11.50
N GLU A 118 8.27 16.73 11.89
CA GLU A 118 7.50 16.90 13.13
C GLU A 118 6.17 16.14 13.07
N VAL A 119 5.45 16.24 11.95
CA VAL A 119 4.18 15.55 11.73
C VAL A 119 4.38 14.03 11.65
N PHE A 120 5.45 13.57 11.01
CA PHE A 120 5.77 12.14 10.95
C PHE A 120 6.11 11.59 12.34
N LYS A 121 6.91 12.30 13.13
CA LYS A 121 7.21 11.95 14.51
C LYS A 121 5.93 11.80 15.35
N GLN A 122 5.01 12.75 15.28
CA GLN A 122 3.74 12.68 16.00
C GLN A 122 2.90 11.47 15.59
N GLN A 123 2.95 11.06 14.32
CA GLN A 123 2.24 9.88 13.84
C GLN A 123 2.91 8.58 14.29
N ILE A 124 4.25 8.52 14.35
CA ILE A 124 4.98 7.38 14.98
C ILE A 124 4.55 7.25 16.46
N GLU A 125 4.50 8.36 17.20
CA GLU A 125 4.06 8.35 18.59
C GLU A 125 2.60 7.88 18.75
N LEU A 126 1.70 8.31 17.85
CA LEU A 126 0.29 7.88 17.86
C LEU A 126 0.16 6.38 17.57
N ALA A 127 0.88 5.86 16.57
CA ALA A 127 0.91 4.44 16.25
C ALA A 127 1.38 3.62 17.46
N ASN A 128 2.48 4.01 18.09
CA ASN A 128 3.00 3.36 19.29
C ASN A 128 2.02 3.41 20.46
N LYS A 129 1.43 4.58 20.76
CA LYS A 129 0.47 4.75 21.88
C LYS A 129 -0.80 3.94 21.71
N LYS A 130 -1.25 3.76 20.47
CA LYS A 130 -2.48 3.01 20.15
C LYS A 130 -2.20 1.54 19.81
N SER A 131 -0.93 1.13 19.74
CA SER A 131 -0.50 -0.18 19.25
C SER A 131 -1.11 -0.49 17.87
N MET A 132 -1.11 0.52 16.99
CA MET A 132 -1.61 0.42 15.62
C MET A 132 -0.46 0.26 14.63
N PRO A 133 -0.69 -0.41 13.50
CA PRO A 133 0.25 -0.39 12.38
C PRO A 133 0.54 1.03 11.89
N LEU A 134 1.74 1.23 11.34
CA LEU A 134 2.16 2.48 10.69
C LEU A 134 2.44 2.23 9.21
N VAL A 135 1.74 2.94 8.32
CA VAL A 135 1.94 2.89 6.87
C VAL A 135 2.76 4.10 6.44
N ILE A 136 3.95 3.82 5.91
CA ILE A 136 4.98 4.83 5.65
C ILE A 136 5.14 5.08 4.16
N HIS A 137 5.02 6.36 3.79
CA HIS A 137 5.52 6.95 2.56
C HIS A 137 6.97 7.43 2.76
N THR A 138 7.88 7.03 1.87
CA THR A 138 9.22 7.62 1.86
C THR A 138 9.71 7.80 0.43
N ARG A 139 10.07 9.03 0.07
CA ARG A 139 10.59 9.37 -1.25
C ARG A 139 11.78 10.32 -1.15
N GLU A 140 12.96 9.86 -1.62
CA GLU A 140 14.24 10.56 -1.48
C GLU A 140 14.56 10.98 -0.02
N ALA A 141 14.08 10.20 0.97
CA ALA A 141 14.16 10.51 2.39
C ALA A 141 14.47 9.28 3.27
N TRP A 142 15.09 8.24 2.71
CA TRP A 142 15.31 6.97 3.41
C TRP A 142 16.06 7.13 4.73
N ASP A 143 17.23 7.79 4.73
CA ASP A 143 18.07 7.95 5.91
C ASP A 143 17.33 8.71 7.04
N GLU A 144 16.59 9.75 6.69
CA GLU A 144 15.84 10.55 7.63
C GLU A 144 14.62 9.77 8.19
N THR A 145 13.94 9.02 7.33
CA THR A 145 12.84 8.13 7.74
C THR A 145 13.33 7.09 8.75
N PHE A 146 14.42 6.42 8.45
CA PHE A 146 15.01 5.45 9.37
C PHE A 146 15.48 6.08 10.68
N SER A 147 16.12 7.25 10.61
CA SER A 147 16.60 7.99 11.80
C SER A 147 15.45 8.36 12.73
N LEU A 148 14.30 8.79 12.20
CA LEU A 148 13.11 9.13 12.99
C LEU A 148 12.49 7.88 13.62
N LEU A 149 12.38 6.79 12.87
CA LEU A 149 11.88 5.51 13.40
C LEU A 149 12.76 4.99 14.56
N ASP A 150 14.07 5.11 14.41
CA ASP A 150 15.02 4.66 15.45
C ASP A 150 14.96 5.57 16.69
N ALA A 151 14.76 6.87 16.52
CA ALA A 151 14.67 7.84 17.61
C ALA A 151 13.35 7.75 18.40
N GLU A 152 12.21 7.59 17.71
CA GLU A 152 10.88 7.57 18.35
C GLU A 152 10.41 6.15 18.72
N GLY A 153 11.13 5.11 18.25
CA GLY A 153 10.76 3.70 18.39
C GLY A 153 9.84 3.25 17.26
N THR A 154 10.36 2.35 16.43
CA THR A 154 9.59 1.77 15.30
C THR A 154 8.36 1.01 15.84
N PRO A 155 7.14 1.33 15.38
CA PRO A 155 5.95 0.56 15.74
C PRO A 155 6.08 -0.92 15.37
N GLU A 156 5.50 -1.81 16.18
CA GLU A 156 5.62 -3.27 16.02
C GLU A 156 5.21 -3.75 14.62
N HIS A 157 4.15 -3.15 14.06
CA HIS A 157 3.69 -3.39 12.71
C HIS A 157 3.94 -2.12 11.87
N THR A 158 5.00 -2.15 11.10
CA THR A 158 5.38 -1.04 10.20
C THR A 158 5.38 -1.54 8.78
N VAL A 159 4.78 -0.77 7.87
CA VAL A 159 4.71 -1.05 6.44
C VAL A 159 5.34 0.10 5.67
N PHE A 160 6.37 -0.18 4.89
CA PHE A 160 6.84 0.74 3.84
C PHE A 160 6.01 0.47 2.59
N HIS A 161 5.05 1.36 2.33
CA HIS A 161 4.20 1.22 1.16
C HIS A 161 4.86 1.79 -0.09
N CYS A 162 4.37 1.40 -1.25
CA CYS A 162 4.86 1.84 -2.56
C CYS A 162 6.39 1.85 -2.67
N PHE A 163 7.00 0.73 -2.28
CA PHE A 163 8.45 0.63 -2.12
C PHE A 163 9.19 0.89 -3.43
N THR A 164 10.11 1.87 -3.40
CA THR A 164 10.92 2.30 -4.54
C THR A 164 12.41 2.13 -4.34
N GLY A 165 12.81 1.61 -3.17
CA GLY A 165 14.21 1.30 -2.86
C GLY A 165 14.73 0.03 -3.56
N GLY A 166 16.00 -0.25 -3.31
CA GLY A 166 16.68 -1.48 -3.71
C GLY A 166 16.92 -2.42 -2.51
N PRO A 167 17.82 -3.41 -2.68
CA PRO A 167 18.15 -4.35 -1.61
C PRO A 167 18.68 -3.70 -0.33
N ILE A 168 19.38 -2.58 -0.43
CA ILE A 168 19.96 -1.86 0.74
C ILE A 168 18.85 -1.28 1.61
N GLU A 169 17.88 -0.59 1.00
CA GLU A 169 16.73 -0.03 1.69
C GLU A 169 15.83 -1.15 2.22
N LEU A 170 15.70 -2.24 1.48
CA LEU A 170 14.98 -3.43 1.94
C LEU A 170 15.61 -4.00 3.22
N GLU A 171 16.92 -4.22 3.25
CA GLU A 171 17.63 -4.71 4.44
C GLU A 171 17.38 -3.79 5.64
N SER A 172 17.39 -2.47 5.42
CA SER A 172 17.11 -1.47 6.44
C SER A 172 15.67 -1.54 6.96
N CYS A 173 14.69 -1.81 6.09
CA CYS A 173 13.29 -2.06 6.50
C CYS A 173 13.18 -3.35 7.32
N LEU A 174 13.77 -4.45 6.83
CA LEU A 174 13.71 -5.76 7.48
C LEU A 174 14.39 -5.79 8.83
N SER A 175 15.50 -5.06 9.01
CA SER A 175 16.20 -4.93 10.30
C SER A 175 15.33 -4.29 11.38
N ARG A 176 14.31 -3.50 10.98
CA ARG A 176 13.28 -2.90 11.85
C ARG A 176 12.00 -3.74 11.96
N ASN A 177 12.06 -4.99 11.52
CA ASN A 177 10.92 -5.91 11.45
C ASN A 177 9.75 -5.43 10.57
N ALA A 178 9.97 -4.43 9.71
CA ALA A 178 8.93 -3.88 8.84
C ALA A 178 8.54 -4.85 7.73
N SER A 179 7.33 -4.70 7.22
CA SER A 179 6.87 -5.27 5.97
C SER A 179 7.02 -4.26 4.83
N VAL A 180 7.09 -4.76 3.60
CA VAL A 180 7.32 -3.93 2.42
C VAL A 180 6.25 -4.23 1.37
N SER A 181 5.57 -3.19 0.89
CA SER A 181 4.52 -3.32 -0.11
C SER A 181 5.01 -2.89 -1.50
N PHE A 182 4.77 -3.74 -2.49
CA PHE A 182 5.20 -3.51 -3.86
C PHE A 182 4.01 -3.19 -4.76
N SER A 183 4.15 -2.10 -5.51
CA SER A 183 3.14 -1.57 -6.43
C SER A 183 3.44 -1.86 -7.90
N GLY A 184 2.62 -1.33 -8.79
CA GLY A 184 2.79 -1.39 -10.24
C GLY A 184 4.14 -0.88 -10.75
N ILE A 185 4.88 -0.10 -9.96
CA ILE A 185 6.25 0.36 -10.28
C ILE A 185 7.16 -0.82 -10.61
N ALA A 186 7.05 -1.95 -9.90
CA ALA A 186 7.87 -3.12 -10.13
C ALA A 186 7.84 -3.61 -11.60
N THR A 187 6.72 -3.37 -12.30
CA THR A 187 6.53 -3.77 -13.69
C THR A 187 7.24 -2.84 -14.70
N PHE A 188 7.75 -1.68 -14.27
CA PHE A 188 8.38 -0.72 -15.18
C PHE A 188 9.76 -1.20 -15.62
N SER A 189 10.12 -0.92 -16.87
CA SER A 189 11.42 -1.35 -17.43
C SER A 189 12.61 -0.82 -16.64
N THR A 190 12.48 0.36 -16.03
CA THR A 190 13.52 1.04 -15.24
C THR A 190 13.62 0.57 -13.79
N ALA A 191 12.71 -0.28 -13.31
CA ALA A 191 12.61 -0.66 -11.90
C ALA A 191 13.46 -1.91 -11.55
N SER A 192 14.71 -2.00 -12.03
CA SER A 192 15.61 -3.14 -11.75
C SER A 192 15.89 -3.33 -10.27
N GLU A 193 16.12 -2.23 -9.54
CA GLU A 193 16.43 -2.26 -8.11
C GLU A 193 15.21 -2.74 -7.29
N VAL A 194 14.00 -2.28 -7.65
CA VAL A 194 12.77 -2.76 -7.01
C VAL A 194 12.57 -4.26 -7.24
N ARG A 195 12.85 -4.76 -8.45
CA ARG A 195 12.78 -6.20 -8.74
C ARG A 195 13.82 -7.01 -7.99
N ALA A 196 15.04 -6.48 -7.82
CA ALA A 196 16.06 -7.11 -6.98
C ALA A 196 15.61 -7.15 -5.51
N ALA A 197 15.02 -6.08 -5.00
CA ALA A 197 14.43 -6.06 -3.67
C ALA A 197 13.28 -7.10 -3.53
N ILE A 198 12.41 -7.24 -4.54
CA ILE A 198 11.37 -8.29 -4.53
C ILE A 198 12.03 -9.66 -4.42
N GLU A 199 13.07 -9.94 -5.22
CA GLU A 199 13.77 -11.23 -5.21
C GLU A 199 14.30 -11.58 -3.82
N GLU A 200 14.88 -10.62 -3.11
CA GLU A 200 15.46 -10.78 -1.77
C GLU A 200 14.45 -10.73 -0.62
N CYS A 201 13.31 -10.04 -0.80
CA CYS A 201 12.31 -9.85 0.26
C CYS A 201 11.76 -11.20 0.75
N PRO A 202 11.81 -11.49 2.06
CA PRO A 202 11.16 -12.69 2.61
C PRO A 202 9.66 -12.66 2.32
N LEU A 203 9.10 -13.82 1.94
CA LEU A 203 7.69 -13.90 1.52
C LEU A 203 6.73 -13.44 2.64
N GLU A 204 7.08 -13.70 3.90
CA GLU A 204 6.32 -13.29 5.09
C GLU A 204 6.38 -11.80 5.42
N LYS A 205 7.21 -11.03 4.71
CA LYS A 205 7.35 -9.57 4.82
C LYS A 205 6.84 -8.82 3.59
N LEU A 206 6.42 -9.56 2.58
CA LEU A 206 6.00 -9.01 1.31
C LEU A 206 4.49 -8.70 1.33
N LEU A 207 4.15 -7.46 0.97
CA LEU A 207 2.79 -7.00 0.73
C LEU A 207 2.63 -6.58 -0.73
N LEU A 208 1.38 -6.43 -1.16
CA LEU A 208 1.02 -6.13 -2.53
C LEU A 208 -0.03 -5.02 -2.57
N GLU A 209 0.16 -4.05 -3.45
CA GLU A 209 -0.74 -2.91 -3.59
C GLU A 209 -0.87 -2.44 -5.03
N THR A 210 -1.88 -1.62 -5.30
CA THR A 210 -1.97 -0.86 -6.55
C THR A 210 -1.50 0.57 -6.41
N ASP A 211 -1.70 1.18 -5.25
CA ASP A 211 -1.58 2.63 -5.06
C ASP A 211 -2.44 3.42 -6.06
N SER A 212 -3.57 2.80 -6.45
CA SER A 212 -4.50 3.41 -7.41
C SER A 212 -5.12 4.69 -6.85
N PRO A 213 -5.37 5.71 -7.69
CA PRO A 213 -5.41 5.74 -9.15
C PRO A 213 -4.05 5.93 -9.84
N TYR A 214 -2.96 5.91 -9.11
CA TYR A 214 -1.60 6.13 -9.60
C TYR A 214 -0.95 4.83 -10.08
N LEU A 215 0.21 4.93 -10.71
CA LEU A 215 1.18 3.86 -10.93
C LEU A 215 0.66 2.63 -11.69
N ALA A 216 -0.24 2.85 -12.66
CA ALA A 216 -0.77 1.76 -13.49
C ALA A 216 0.36 0.83 -13.99
N PRO A 217 0.26 -0.49 -13.74
CA PRO A 217 1.29 -1.45 -14.12
C PRO A 217 1.37 -1.62 -15.64
N VAL A 218 2.46 -2.19 -16.14
CA VAL A 218 2.52 -2.69 -17.52
C VAL A 218 1.53 -3.87 -17.66
N PRO A 219 0.70 -3.95 -18.72
CA PRO A 219 0.73 -3.13 -19.95
C PRO A 219 -0.14 -1.86 -19.90
N LEU A 220 -0.65 -1.45 -18.77
CA LEU A 220 -1.64 -0.37 -18.61
C LEU A 220 -1.03 1.01 -18.36
N ARG A 221 0.28 1.17 -18.57
CA ARG A 221 0.99 2.45 -18.39
C ARG A 221 0.28 3.62 -19.06
N GLY A 222 0.15 4.74 -18.33
CA GLY A 222 -0.50 5.95 -18.82
C GLY A 222 -2.03 5.96 -18.72
N GLN A 223 -2.64 4.88 -18.24
CA GLN A 223 -4.05 4.83 -17.90
C GLN A 223 -4.25 5.13 -16.40
N ILE A 224 -5.48 5.44 -16.01
CA ILE A 224 -5.87 5.51 -14.59
C ILE A 224 -5.78 4.08 -14.02
N ASN A 225 -5.09 3.95 -12.90
CA ASN A 225 -4.98 2.66 -12.21
C ASN A 225 -6.24 2.38 -11.38
N GLU A 226 -6.50 1.12 -11.08
CA GLU A 226 -7.57 0.67 -10.19
C GLU A 226 -7.18 -0.64 -9.50
N PRO A 227 -7.80 -1.00 -8.35
CA PRO A 227 -7.49 -2.22 -7.61
C PRO A 227 -7.52 -3.49 -8.45
N ALA A 228 -8.38 -3.56 -9.49
CA ALA A 228 -8.43 -4.68 -10.42
C ALA A 228 -7.09 -4.97 -11.11
N ASN A 229 -6.19 -3.99 -11.20
CA ASN A 229 -4.90 -4.12 -11.88
C ASN A 229 -3.81 -4.76 -11.02
N ILE A 230 -4.07 -5.04 -9.74
CA ILE A 230 -3.12 -5.69 -8.82
C ILE A 230 -2.59 -7.02 -9.36
N ILE A 231 -3.40 -7.72 -10.14
CA ILE A 231 -3.06 -9.00 -10.77
C ILE A 231 -1.79 -8.93 -11.61
N HIS A 232 -1.49 -7.78 -12.21
CA HIS A 232 -0.28 -7.61 -13.03
C HIS A 232 0.97 -7.55 -12.16
N THR A 233 0.91 -6.86 -11.04
CA THR A 233 2.01 -6.80 -10.06
C THR A 233 2.17 -8.16 -9.37
N GLY A 234 1.07 -8.80 -8.97
CA GLY A 234 1.09 -10.13 -8.38
C GLY A 234 1.71 -11.20 -9.28
N ARG A 235 1.43 -11.17 -10.60
CA ARG A 235 2.09 -12.04 -11.58
C ARG A 235 3.58 -11.84 -11.67
N LEU A 236 4.01 -10.60 -11.75
CA LEU A 236 5.43 -10.28 -11.80
C LEU A 236 6.15 -10.80 -10.55
N ILE A 237 5.56 -10.60 -9.37
CA ILE A 237 6.13 -11.11 -8.11
C ILE A 237 6.19 -12.64 -8.14
N ALA A 238 5.16 -13.31 -8.62
CA ALA A 238 5.13 -14.77 -8.76
C ALA A 238 6.25 -15.27 -9.70
N GLU A 239 6.48 -14.59 -10.83
CA GLU A 239 7.57 -14.88 -11.75
C GLU A 239 8.94 -14.71 -11.09
N ILE A 240 9.20 -13.57 -10.42
CA ILE A 240 10.47 -13.28 -9.74
C ILE A 240 10.75 -14.30 -8.64
N LYS A 241 9.73 -14.64 -7.84
CA LYS A 241 9.84 -15.58 -6.72
C LYS A 241 9.81 -17.05 -7.13
N SER A 242 9.55 -17.35 -8.41
CA SER A 242 9.31 -18.72 -8.89
C SER A 242 8.16 -19.42 -8.14
N LEU A 243 7.11 -18.67 -7.84
CA LEU A 243 5.88 -19.12 -7.16
C LEU A 243 4.68 -19.05 -8.11
N THR A 244 3.58 -19.65 -7.72
CA THR A 244 2.29 -19.45 -8.38
C THR A 244 1.62 -18.15 -7.92
N GLU A 245 0.73 -17.57 -8.75
CA GLU A 245 -0.09 -16.42 -8.37
C GLU A 245 -0.88 -16.70 -7.08
N GLN A 246 -1.36 -17.93 -6.88
CA GLN A 246 -2.09 -18.34 -5.68
C GLN A 246 -1.21 -18.31 -4.42
N GLU A 247 0.03 -18.77 -4.50
CA GLU A 247 0.97 -18.74 -3.36
C GLU A 247 1.29 -17.29 -2.96
N VAL A 248 1.55 -16.41 -3.95
CA VAL A 248 1.78 -14.98 -3.69
C VAL A 248 0.54 -14.33 -3.07
N ALA A 249 -0.63 -14.52 -3.69
CA ALA A 249 -1.87 -13.92 -3.19
C ALA A 249 -2.20 -14.39 -1.76
N THR A 250 -2.01 -15.68 -1.49
CA THR A 250 -2.22 -16.24 -0.14
C THR A 250 -1.27 -15.65 0.88
N ALA A 251 0.04 -15.59 0.55
CA ALA A 251 1.04 -15.07 1.46
C ALA A 251 0.83 -13.59 1.75
N THR A 252 0.63 -12.75 0.70
CA THR A 252 0.44 -11.30 0.87
C THR A 252 -0.85 -10.98 1.62
N THR A 253 -1.93 -11.74 1.39
CA THR A 253 -3.17 -11.60 2.16
C THR A 253 -2.95 -11.94 3.64
N GLN A 254 -2.31 -13.06 3.96
CA GLN A 254 -2.00 -13.45 5.34
C GLN A 254 -1.07 -12.44 6.03
N ASN A 255 -0.14 -11.83 5.28
CA ASN A 255 0.74 -10.80 5.82
C ASN A 255 -0.04 -9.52 6.14
N ALA A 256 -0.97 -9.12 5.29
CA ALA A 256 -1.81 -7.94 5.49
C ALA A 256 -2.84 -8.12 6.63
N GLU A 257 -3.23 -9.35 6.95
CA GLU A 257 -4.16 -9.68 8.03
C GLU A 257 -3.50 -9.75 9.43
N ARG A 258 -2.17 -9.77 9.48
CA ARG A 258 -1.41 -9.78 10.73
C ARG A 258 -1.18 -8.38 11.29
#